data_c5d1a3b41096e708c2a4a23d8e87e1e8
#
_entry.id   c5d1a3b41096e708c2a4a23d8e87e1e8
#
_cell.length_a   1.000
_cell.length_b   1.000
_cell.length_c   1.000
_cell.angle_alpha   90.00
_cell.angle_beta   90.00
_cell.angle_gamma   90.00
#
_symmetry.space_group_name_H-M   'P 1'
#
loop_
_entity.id
_entity.type
_entity.pdbx_description
1 polymer ?
#
loop_
_entity_poly.entity_id
_entity_poly.type
_entity_poly.pdbx_seq_one_letter_code
_entity_poly.pdbx_strand_id
1 'polypeptide(L)'
;MVKQDPAKNHYTTLEVNPAASLTEIKQAYRRLAKQFHPDRNREADSHDRITQINAAYEVLSDPYQRQSYDRQLNGRSAVLHPNAGYAKRQERANAAQKRHRQQAGRDSDEQFERWINQVYQPVTRLLNQILKPLKQQLNDLAADPFDDQLLAEFQNYLEDCRADLQKAQRAFRSMPNPSNVASVAAHLYYCLNQVSDGIDELERFTTCYDEHYLHRGQELFRIAGGLRREAQAAMREIK
;
A
#
# COMPACT_ATOMS: atom_id res chain seq x y z
N MET A 1 -21.99 -21.91 29.58
CA MET A 1 -22.13 -23.33 29.19
C MET A 1 -23.39 -23.46 28.34
N VAL A 2 -23.26 -23.44 27.02
CA VAL A 2 -24.39 -23.62 26.08
C VAL A 2 -24.55 -25.14 25.94
N LYS A 3 -25.67 -25.67 26.43
CA LYS A 3 -26.07 -27.06 26.19
C LYS A 3 -26.32 -27.25 24.73
N GLN A 4 -25.44 -27.95 24.02
CA GLN A 4 -25.69 -28.40 22.65
C GLN A 4 -26.75 -29.49 22.68
N ASP A 5 -27.85 -29.23 21.98
CA ASP A 5 -28.93 -30.21 21.77
C ASP A 5 -28.38 -31.40 20.95
N PRO A 6 -28.47 -32.65 21.42
CA PRO A 6 -27.85 -33.79 20.76
C PRO A 6 -28.43 -34.11 19.35
N ALA A 7 -29.48 -33.42 18.93
CA ALA A 7 -30.10 -33.57 17.63
C ALA A 7 -29.53 -32.63 16.54
N LYS A 8 -28.78 -31.58 16.92
CA LYS A 8 -28.19 -30.61 15.96
C LYS A 8 -26.69 -30.83 15.83
N ASN A 9 -26.26 -31.59 14.86
CA ASN A 9 -24.85 -31.75 14.50
C ASN A 9 -24.56 -31.03 13.17
N HIS A 10 -23.30 -30.79 12.84
CA HIS A 10 -22.91 -30.09 11.59
C HIS A 10 -23.38 -30.73 10.32
N TYR A 11 -23.53 -32.06 10.31
CA TYR A 11 -24.10 -32.80 9.15
C TYR A 11 -25.59 -32.54 8.98
N THR A 12 -26.34 -32.50 10.10
CA THR A 12 -27.77 -32.13 10.06
C THR A 12 -27.98 -30.66 9.74
N THR A 13 -27.04 -29.77 10.15
CA THR A 13 -27.11 -28.35 9.79
C THR A 13 -26.93 -28.12 8.30
N LEU A 14 -26.04 -28.88 7.64
CA LEU A 14 -25.85 -28.83 6.18
C LEU A 14 -26.78 -29.73 5.41
N GLU A 15 -27.65 -30.49 6.07
CA GLU A 15 -28.58 -31.46 5.45
C GLU A 15 -27.83 -32.49 4.58
N VAL A 16 -26.71 -32.99 5.07
CA VAL A 16 -25.88 -34.00 4.40
C VAL A 16 -25.68 -35.24 5.26
N ASN A 17 -25.41 -36.40 4.63
CA ASN A 17 -25.08 -37.63 5.30
C ASN A 17 -23.66 -37.50 5.94
N PRO A 18 -23.41 -38.10 7.15
CA PRO A 18 -22.07 -38.19 7.71
C PRO A 18 -21.01 -38.84 6.79
N ALA A 19 -21.45 -39.65 5.81
CA ALA A 19 -20.55 -40.22 4.81
C ALA A 19 -20.39 -39.36 3.53
N ALA A 20 -20.96 -38.14 3.50
CA ALA A 20 -20.92 -37.27 2.34
C ALA A 20 -19.50 -36.87 1.94
N SER A 21 -19.23 -36.80 0.66
CA SER A 21 -17.99 -36.33 0.07
C SER A 21 -17.84 -34.83 0.26
N LEU A 22 -16.60 -34.31 0.15
CA LEU A 22 -16.32 -32.85 0.20
C LEU A 22 -17.10 -32.10 -0.89
N THR A 23 -17.34 -32.74 -2.04
CA THR A 23 -18.10 -32.13 -3.13
C THR A 23 -19.55 -31.94 -2.75
N GLU A 24 -20.16 -32.94 -2.13
CA GLU A 24 -21.57 -32.91 -1.66
C GLU A 24 -21.72 -31.87 -0.51
N ILE A 25 -20.79 -31.80 0.42
CA ILE A 25 -20.76 -30.79 1.48
C ILE A 25 -20.71 -29.36 0.88
N LYS A 26 -19.86 -29.16 -0.13
CA LYS A 26 -19.74 -27.88 -0.82
C LYS A 26 -21.01 -27.50 -1.62
N GLN A 27 -21.67 -28.48 -2.24
CA GLN A 27 -22.94 -28.27 -2.95
C GLN A 27 -24.06 -27.92 -1.99
N ALA A 28 -24.18 -28.65 -0.88
CA ALA A 28 -25.17 -28.40 0.15
C ALA A 28 -24.99 -27.00 0.78
N TYR A 29 -23.75 -26.61 1.11
CA TYR A 29 -23.44 -25.27 1.60
C TYR A 29 -23.91 -24.19 0.62
N ARG A 30 -23.56 -24.31 -0.68
CA ARG A 30 -23.95 -23.32 -1.69
C ARG A 30 -25.46 -23.19 -1.83
N ARG A 31 -26.18 -24.34 -1.78
CA ARG A 31 -27.65 -24.37 -1.82
C ARG A 31 -28.24 -23.61 -0.64
N LEU A 32 -27.81 -23.95 0.60
CA LEU A 32 -28.33 -23.36 1.83
C LEU A 32 -27.92 -21.89 1.98
N ALA A 33 -26.70 -21.54 1.63
CA ALA A 33 -26.23 -20.15 1.67
C ALA A 33 -27.05 -19.26 0.70
N LYS A 34 -27.43 -19.78 -0.48
CA LYS A 34 -28.30 -19.08 -1.43
C LYS A 34 -29.74 -18.96 -0.93
N GLN A 35 -30.22 -19.95 -0.20
CA GLN A 35 -31.57 -19.99 0.36
C GLN A 35 -31.74 -19.05 1.54
N PHE A 36 -30.72 -18.96 2.44
CA PHE A 36 -30.72 -18.16 3.66
C PHE A 36 -29.88 -16.89 3.53
N HIS A 37 -29.65 -16.40 2.31
CA HIS A 37 -28.89 -15.16 2.11
C HIS A 37 -29.63 -13.96 2.73
N PRO A 38 -28.95 -13.10 3.50
CA PRO A 38 -29.59 -11.97 4.22
C PRO A 38 -30.26 -10.97 3.28
N ASP A 39 -29.82 -10.89 2.03
CA ASP A 39 -30.39 -10.01 1.00
C ASP A 39 -31.76 -10.50 0.48
N ARG A 40 -32.05 -11.80 0.63
CA ARG A 40 -33.30 -12.43 0.17
C ARG A 40 -34.30 -12.70 1.28
N ASN A 41 -33.84 -12.89 2.50
CA ASN A 41 -34.67 -13.19 3.67
C ASN A 41 -34.35 -12.23 4.80
N ARG A 42 -35.25 -11.28 5.04
CA ARG A 42 -35.15 -10.27 6.12
C ARG A 42 -35.68 -10.75 7.48
N GLU A 43 -35.99 -12.03 7.63
CA GLU A 43 -36.46 -12.61 8.89
C GLU A 43 -35.27 -12.82 9.84
N ALA A 44 -35.45 -12.48 11.13
CA ALA A 44 -34.40 -12.60 12.17
C ALA A 44 -33.84 -14.03 12.27
N ASP A 45 -34.68 -15.06 12.06
CA ASP A 45 -34.31 -16.48 12.07
C ASP A 45 -33.32 -16.86 10.94
N SER A 46 -33.29 -16.10 9.86
CA SER A 46 -32.43 -16.39 8.70
C SER A 46 -30.96 -16.02 9.00
N HIS A 47 -30.71 -15.02 9.85
CA HIS A 47 -29.35 -14.61 10.24
C HIS A 47 -28.68 -15.65 11.14
N ASP A 48 -29.42 -16.21 12.10
CA ASP A 48 -28.90 -17.27 12.98
C ASP A 48 -28.67 -18.56 12.19
N ARG A 49 -29.53 -18.85 11.22
CA ARG A 49 -29.42 -20.00 10.36
C ARG A 49 -28.19 -19.95 9.44
N ILE A 50 -27.92 -18.80 8.80
CA ILE A 50 -26.73 -18.66 7.95
C ILE A 50 -25.45 -18.74 8.77
N THR A 51 -25.42 -18.21 9.97
CA THR A 51 -24.27 -18.30 10.89
C THR A 51 -23.98 -19.76 11.25
N GLN A 52 -25.02 -20.57 11.55
CA GLN A 52 -24.87 -22.02 11.82
C GLN A 52 -24.40 -22.79 10.59
N ILE A 53 -24.90 -22.46 9.38
CA ILE A 53 -24.49 -23.06 8.11
C ILE A 53 -23.01 -22.79 7.84
N ASN A 54 -22.55 -21.55 8.06
CA ASN A 54 -21.15 -21.18 7.87
C ASN A 54 -20.22 -21.91 8.84
N ALA A 55 -20.58 -21.98 10.13
CA ALA A 55 -19.82 -22.72 11.13
C ALA A 55 -19.75 -24.23 10.81
N ALA A 56 -20.86 -24.82 10.35
CA ALA A 56 -20.88 -26.22 9.97
C ALA A 56 -20.01 -26.50 8.74
N TYR A 57 -20.02 -25.59 7.76
CA TYR A 57 -19.16 -25.71 6.57
C TYR A 57 -17.69 -25.56 6.90
N GLU A 58 -17.30 -24.61 7.77
CA GLU A 58 -15.93 -24.44 8.21
C GLU A 58 -15.33 -25.72 8.82
N VAL A 59 -16.09 -26.40 9.67
CA VAL A 59 -15.66 -27.65 10.29
C VAL A 59 -15.62 -28.82 9.30
N LEU A 60 -16.63 -28.97 8.43
CA LEU A 60 -16.78 -30.15 7.56
C LEU A 60 -16.04 -30.03 6.23
N SER A 61 -15.64 -28.84 5.82
CA SER A 61 -14.86 -28.62 4.59
C SER A 61 -13.36 -28.92 4.74
N ASP A 62 -12.85 -28.88 5.96
CA ASP A 62 -11.47 -29.25 6.27
C ASP A 62 -11.40 -30.72 6.70
N PRO A 63 -10.65 -31.59 5.99
CA PRO A 63 -10.54 -33.01 6.32
C PRO A 63 -10.06 -33.27 7.75
N TYR A 64 -9.18 -32.44 8.28
CA TYR A 64 -8.63 -32.61 9.63
C TYR A 64 -9.64 -32.19 10.71
N GLN A 65 -10.32 -31.08 10.52
CA GLN A 65 -11.38 -30.63 11.43
C GLN A 65 -12.55 -31.59 11.42
N ARG A 66 -12.98 -32.07 10.25
CA ARG A 66 -14.00 -33.08 10.09
C ARG A 66 -13.66 -34.38 10.83
N GLN A 67 -12.43 -34.88 10.66
CA GLN A 67 -11.98 -36.07 11.36
C GLN A 67 -11.98 -35.91 12.90
N SER A 68 -11.59 -34.73 13.40
CA SER A 68 -11.66 -34.41 14.83
C SER A 68 -13.10 -34.37 15.33
N TYR A 69 -13.99 -33.75 14.56
CA TYR A 69 -15.41 -33.65 14.87
C TYR A 69 -16.10 -35.02 14.85
N ASP A 70 -15.79 -35.89 13.89
CA ASP A 70 -16.30 -37.26 13.80
C ASP A 70 -15.88 -38.13 14.99
N ARG A 71 -14.67 -37.94 15.47
CA ARG A 71 -14.19 -38.59 16.72
C ARG A 71 -15.00 -38.15 17.95
N GLN A 72 -15.36 -36.90 18.04
CA GLN A 72 -16.20 -36.37 19.12
C GLN A 72 -17.64 -36.91 19.06
N LEU A 73 -18.21 -36.96 17.87
CA LEU A 73 -19.56 -37.48 17.62
C LEU A 73 -19.70 -38.98 17.95
N ASN A 74 -18.69 -39.80 17.59
CA ASN A 74 -18.74 -41.25 17.75
C ASN A 74 -18.46 -41.76 19.17
N GLY A 75 -18.41 -40.87 20.19
CA GLY A 75 -18.34 -41.24 21.59
C GLY A 75 -17.12 -42.10 22.00
N ARG A 76 -16.10 -42.19 21.13
CA ARG A 76 -14.81 -42.85 21.45
C ARG A 76 -13.90 -41.88 22.21
N SER A 77 -14.29 -41.63 23.45
CA SER A 77 -13.38 -41.12 24.46
C SER A 77 -12.39 -42.24 24.83
N ALA A 78 -11.49 -42.59 23.92
CA ALA A 78 -10.30 -43.33 24.27
C ALA A 78 -9.33 -42.30 24.86
N VAL A 79 -9.17 -42.41 26.16
CA VAL A 79 -8.11 -41.78 26.97
C VAL A 79 -6.77 -42.16 26.38
N LEU A 80 -6.27 -41.37 25.45
CA LEU A 80 -4.86 -41.32 25.08
C LEU A 80 -4.61 -39.83 24.71
N HIS A 81 -3.85 -39.17 25.56
CA HIS A 81 -3.41 -37.82 25.31
C HIS A 81 -2.46 -37.74 24.10
N PRO A 82 -2.94 -37.40 22.90
CA PRO A 82 -2.08 -37.01 21.78
C PRO A 82 -1.91 -35.48 21.72
N ASN A 83 -2.43 -34.76 22.73
CA ASN A 83 -2.57 -33.30 22.63
C ASN A 83 -1.29 -32.51 22.91
N ALA A 84 -0.26 -33.11 23.53
CA ALA A 84 1.00 -32.43 23.76
C ALA A 84 1.80 -32.19 22.47
N GLY A 85 1.66 -33.05 21.46
CA GLY A 85 2.32 -32.92 20.17
C GLY A 85 1.65 -31.88 19.25
N TYR A 86 0.32 -31.83 19.23
CA TYR A 86 -0.44 -30.90 18.39
C TYR A 86 -0.42 -29.49 18.95
N ALA A 87 -0.63 -29.31 20.26
CA ALA A 87 -0.50 -28.02 20.93
C ALA A 87 0.90 -27.43 20.70
N LYS A 88 1.95 -28.23 20.87
CA LYS A 88 3.34 -27.82 20.66
C LYS A 88 3.64 -27.52 19.18
N ARG A 89 3.00 -28.22 18.24
CA ARG A 89 3.13 -27.97 16.80
C ARG A 89 2.38 -26.71 16.37
N GLN A 90 1.21 -26.47 16.93
CA GLN A 90 0.40 -25.28 16.70
C GLN A 90 1.03 -24.04 17.34
N GLU A 91 1.58 -24.16 18.56
CA GLU A 91 2.38 -23.11 19.18
C GLU A 91 3.63 -22.77 18.36
N ARG A 92 4.33 -23.79 17.83
CA ARG A 92 5.49 -23.58 16.94
C ARG A 92 5.09 -22.93 15.63
N ALA A 93 3.97 -23.33 15.02
CA ALA A 93 3.44 -22.70 13.80
C ALA A 93 3.01 -21.26 14.05
N ASN A 94 2.29 -20.99 15.15
CA ASN A 94 1.90 -19.65 15.55
C ASN A 94 3.10 -18.77 15.91
N ALA A 95 4.11 -19.34 16.60
CA ALA A 95 5.36 -18.65 16.91
C ALA A 95 6.17 -18.36 15.64
N ALA A 96 6.23 -19.28 14.68
CA ALA A 96 6.88 -19.09 13.39
C ALA A 96 6.16 -18.00 12.56
N GLN A 97 4.82 -18.02 12.53
CA GLN A 97 4.02 -17.02 11.84
C GLN A 97 4.16 -15.63 12.50
N LYS A 98 4.21 -15.57 13.84
CA LYS A 98 4.47 -14.33 14.58
C LYS A 98 5.87 -13.78 14.31
N ARG A 99 6.89 -14.65 14.28
CA ARG A 99 8.27 -14.27 13.91
C ARG A 99 8.35 -13.78 12.47
N HIS A 100 7.68 -14.46 11.52
CA HIS A 100 7.64 -14.06 10.12
C HIS A 100 6.96 -12.70 9.94
N ARG A 101 5.85 -12.43 10.64
CA ARG A 101 5.19 -11.12 10.65
C ARG A 101 6.07 -10.02 11.26
N GLN A 102 6.76 -10.33 12.35
CA GLN A 102 7.69 -9.37 13.00
C GLN A 102 8.90 -9.09 12.12
N GLN A 103 9.41 -10.09 11.41
CA GLN A 103 10.52 -9.93 10.49
C GLN A 103 10.12 -9.15 9.25
N ALA A 104 8.96 -9.45 8.63
CA ALA A 104 8.41 -8.68 7.53
C ALA A 104 8.12 -7.21 7.90
N GLY A 105 7.69 -6.94 9.15
CA GLY A 105 7.54 -5.58 9.66
C GLY A 105 8.89 -4.85 9.76
N ARG A 106 9.91 -5.48 10.34
CA ARG A 106 11.26 -4.90 10.45
C ARG A 106 11.90 -4.64 9.08
N ASP A 107 11.76 -5.59 8.15
CA ASP A 107 12.28 -5.45 6.79
C ASP A 107 11.59 -4.27 6.06
N SER A 108 10.31 -4.06 6.30
CA SER A 108 9.54 -2.90 5.78
C SER A 108 10.03 -1.57 6.38
N ASP A 109 10.25 -1.53 7.70
CA ASP A 109 10.73 -0.33 8.40
C ASP A 109 12.15 0.05 7.95
N GLU A 110 13.04 -0.95 7.81
CA GLU A 110 14.38 -0.74 7.28
C GLU A 110 14.37 -0.26 5.82
N GLN A 111 13.49 -0.79 4.98
CA GLN A 111 13.34 -0.33 3.60
C GLN A 111 12.85 1.11 3.55
N PHE A 112 11.89 1.47 4.41
CA PHE A 112 11.38 2.82 4.54
C PHE A 112 12.47 3.81 4.97
N GLU A 113 13.25 3.49 6.01
CA GLU A 113 14.36 4.34 6.46
C GLU A 113 15.44 4.51 5.39
N ARG A 114 15.81 3.43 4.69
CA ARG A 114 16.75 3.50 3.56
C ARG A 114 16.21 4.40 2.45
N TRP A 115 14.94 4.29 2.12
CA TRP A 115 14.30 5.12 1.11
C TRP A 115 14.29 6.60 1.52
N ILE A 116 14.01 6.91 2.79
CA ILE A 116 14.09 8.28 3.30
C ILE A 116 15.51 8.86 3.10
N ASN A 117 16.54 8.09 3.47
CA ASN A 117 17.91 8.59 3.45
C ASN A 117 18.51 8.66 2.04
N GLN A 118 18.17 7.69 1.17
CA GLN A 118 18.77 7.59 -0.17
C GLN A 118 17.95 8.26 -1.27
N VAL A 119 16.64 8.42 -1.08
CA VAL A 119 15.75 9.00 -2.09
C VAL A 119 15.14 10.31 -1.60
N TYR A 120 14.31 10.26 -0.55
CA TYR A 120 13.50 11.42 -0.16
C TYR A 120 14.32 12.64 0.23
N GLN A 121 15.30 12.48 1.13
CA GLN A 121 16.12 13.58 1.61
C GLN A 121 17.00 14.20 0.51
N PRO A 122 17.77 13.40 -0.30
CA PRO A 122 18.56 13.96 -1.38
C PRO A 122 17.71 14.66 -2.44
N VAL A 123 16.58 14.04 -2.87
CA VAL A 123 15.69 14.64 -3.86
C VAL A 123 15.08 15.94 -3.36
N THR A 124 14.59 15.96 -2.12
CA THR A 124 13.99 17.17 -1.53
C THR A 124 15.02 18.29 -1.37
N ARG A 125 16.26 17.97 -1.00
CA ARG A 125 17.34 18.94 -0.90
C ARG A 125 17.66 19.57 -2.27
N LEU A 126 17.83 18.74 -3.30
CA LEU A 126 18.12 19.20 -4.65
C LEU A 126 16.98 20.03 -5.23
N LEU A 127 15.73 19.58 -5.05
CA LEU A 127 14.56 20.38 -5.43
C LEU A 127 14.52 21.76 -4.73
N ASN A 128 14.95 21.84 -3.47
CA ASN A 128 15.06 23.14 -2.79
C ASN A 128 16.13 24.03 -3.39
N GLN A 129 17.27 23.49 -3.80
CA GLN A 129 18.35 24.23 -4.47
C GLN A 129 17.89 24.79 -5.81
N ILE A 130 17.09 24.03 -6.56
CA ILE A 130 16.52 24.45 -7.84
C ILE A 130 15.41 25.49 -7.64
N LEU A 131 14.44 25.24 -6.77
CA LEU A 131 13.19 26.02 -6.73
C LEU A 131 13.32 27.35 -5.98
N LYS A 132 14.17 27.43 -4.96
CA LYS A 132 14.26 28.63 -4.10
C LYS A 132 14.87 29.86 -4.79
N PRO A 133 15.97 29.72 -5.58
CA PRO A 133 16.63 30.89 -6.14
C PRO A 133 15.87 31.52 -7.31
N LEU A 134 14.97 30.78 -8.00
CA LEU A 134 14.35 31.25 -9.21
C LEU A 134 13.76 32.66 -9.10
N LYS A 135 13.03 32.95 -8.02
CA LYS A 135 12.39 34.26 -7.84
C LYS A 135 13.43 35.39 -7.82
N GLN A 136 14.57 35.17 -7.16
CA GLN A 136 15.65 36.13 -7.10
C GLN A 136 16.31 36.31 -8.48
N GLN A 137 16.63 35.21 -9.14
CA GLN A 137 17.22 35.21 -10.47
C GLN A 137 16.36 35.93 -11.50
N LEU A 138 15.04 35.77 -11.44
CA LEU A 138 14.13 36.46 -12.30
C LEU A 138 13.98 37.95 -11.97
N ASN A 139 14.05 38.32 -10.70
CA ASN A 139 14.05 39.74 -10.30
C ASN A 139 15.34 40.45 -10.76
N ASP A 140 16.48 39.75 -10.67
CA ASP A 140 17.76 40.28 -11.11
C ASP A 140 17.76 40.48 -12.64
N LEU A 141 17.28 39.49 -13.39
CA LEU A 141 17.14 39.60 -14.84
C LEU A 141 16.14 40.67 -15.26
N ALA A 142 15.06 40.90 -14.50
CA ALA A 142 14.06 41.91 -14.79
C ALA A 142 14.59 43.37 -14.61
N ALA A 143 15.75 43.56 -13.94
CA ALA A 143 16.34 44.87 -13.82
C ALA A 143 16.87 45.41 -15.18
N ASP A 144 17.46 44.54 -16.00
CA ASP A 144 17.79 44.80 -17.41
C ASP A 144 17.84 43.45 -18.19
N PRO A 145 16.75 43.08 -18.89
CA PRO A 145 16.68 41.81 -19.61
C PRO A 145 17.64 41.67 -20.80
N PHE A 146 18.27 42.77 -21.20
CA PHE A 146 19.23 42.84 -22.32
C PHE A 146 20.68 42.97 -21.85
N ASP A 147 20.91 42.97 -20.54
CA ASP A 147 22.26 42.93 -19.97
C ASP A 147 22.88 41.53 -20.14
N ASP A 148 23.96 41.46 -20.91
CA ASP A 148 24.66 40.20 -21.22
C ASP A 148 25.19 39.51 -19.96
N GLN A 149 25.55 40.24 -18.90
CA GLN A 149 26.02 39.65 -17.67
C GLN A 149 24.88 39.02 -16.86
N LEU A 150 23.76 39.72 -16.70
CA LEU A 150 22.59 39.22 -15.98
C LEU A 150 22.01 38.01 -16.72
N LEU A 151 22.00 38.03 -18.04
CA LEU A 151 21.58 36.88 -18.84
C LEU A 151 22.51 35.69 -18.66
N ALA A 152 23.84 35.90 -18.66
CA ALA A 152 24.79 34.83 -18.44
C ALA A 152 24.69 34.24 -17.01
N GLU A 153 24.46 35.07 -15.99
CA GLU A 153 24.20 34.60 -14.62
C GLU A 153 22.94 33.74 -14.54
N PHE A 154 21.86 34.12 -15.23
CA PHE A 154 20.63 33.36 -15.32
C PHE A 154 20.82 32.02 -16.06
N GLN A 155 21.58 32.02 -17.18
CA GLN A 155 21.93 30.80 -17.91
C GLN A 155 22.74 29.84 -17.04
N ASN A 156 23.76 30.34 -16.31
CA ASN A 156 24.53 29.53 -15.37
C ASN A 156 23.64 28.90 -14.28
N TYR A 157 22.68 29.66 -13.74
CA TYR A 157 21.71 29.15 -12.80
C TYR A 157 20.87 28.00 -13.42
N LEU A 158 20.43 28.11 -14.68
CA LEU A 158 19.68 27.05 -15.37
C LEU A 158 20.52 25.80 -15.60
N GLU A 159 21.81 25.97 -15.93
CA GLU A 159 22.76 24.84 -16.06
C GLU A 159 22.91 24.10 -14.73
N ASP A 160 23.09 24.83 -13.63
CA ASP A 160 23.15 24.27 -12.27
C ASP A 160 21.85 23.53 -11.92
N CYS A 161 20.70 24.13 -12.24
CA CYS A 161 19.38 23.49 -12.06
C CYS A 161 19.29 22.17 -12.83
N ARG A 162 19.75 22.14 -14.08
CA ARG A 162 19.75 20.92 -14.91
C ARG A 162 20.67 19.85 -14.32
N ALA A 163 21.87 20.22 -13.86
CA ALA A 163 22.79 19.30 -13.20
C ALA A 163 22.19 18.72 -11.91
N ASP A 164 21.56 19.54 -11.09
CA ASP A 164 20.92 19.11 -9.84
C ASP A 164 19.65 18.29 -10.09
N LEU A 165 18.87 18.63 -11.11
CA LEU A 165 17.74 17.80 -11.57
C LEU A 165 18.18 16.39 -11.97
N GLN A 166 19.28 16.26 -12.74
CA GLN A 166 19.81 14.96 -13.11
C GLN A 166 20.25 14.14 -11.89
N LYS A 167 20.87 14.79 -10.89
CA LYS A 167 21.23 14.13 -9.62
C LYS A 167 19.97 13.67 -8.86
N ALA A 168 18.93 14.52 -8.81
CA ALA A 168 17.67 14.21 -8.16
C ALA A 168 16.95 13.05 -8.84
N GLN A 169 16.89 13.03 -10.18
CA GLN A 169 16.30 11.94 -10.96
C GLN A 169 17.05 10.61 -10.75
N ARG A 170 18.40 10.64 -10.70
CA ARG A 170 19.22 9.46 -10.39
C ARG A 170 18.94 8.95 -8.97
N ALA A 171 18.89 9.83 -7.99
CA ALA A 171 18.55 9.47 -6.61
C ALA A 171 17.14 8.88 -6.53
N PHE A 172 16.15 9.46 -7.21
CA PHE A 172 14.78 8.98 -7.23
C PHE A 172 14.65 7.56 -7.82
N ARG A 173 15.47 7.23 -8.82
CA ARG A 173 15.48 5.91 -9.48
C ARG A 173 16.42 4.90 -8.82
N SER A 174 17.15 5.28 -7.78
CA SER A 174 18.19 4.44 -7.17
C SER A 174 17.66 3.18 -6.47
N MET A 175 16.40 3.20 -6.04
CA MET A 175 15.75 2.06 -5.41
C MET A 175 14.23 2.09 -5.64
N PRO A 176 13.55 0.92 -5.55
CA PRO A 176 12.09 0.86 -5.67
C PRO A 176 11.41 1.59 -4.51
N ASN A 177 10.27 2.21 -4.80
CA ASN A 177 9.48 2.90 -3.79
C ASN A 177 8.70 1.88 -2.94
N PRO A 178 8.86 1.89 -1.61
CA PRO A 178 8.03 1.10 -0.71
C PRO A 178 6.53 1.46 -0.85
N SER A 179 5.64 0.52 -0.61
CA SER A 179 4.20 0.71 -0.82
C SER A 179 3.59 1.82 0.05
N ASN A 180 4.12 2.00 1.26
CA ASN A 180 3.68 3.04 2.20
C ASN A 180 4.04 4.47 1.78
N VAL A 181 4.98 4.66 0.84
CA VAL A 181 5.39 5.98 0.33
C VAL A 181 4.88 6.27 -1.07
N ALA A 182 3.96 5.48 -1.61
CA ALA A 182 3.49 5.61 -2.99
C ALA A 182 2.99 7.03 -3.32
N SER A 183 2.24 7.66 -2.43
CA SER A 183 1.75 9.04 -2.59
C SER A 183 2.90 10.04 -2.62
N VAL A 184 3.85 9.94 -1.70
CA VAL A 184 5.04 10.82 -1.64
C VAL A 184 5.86 10.68 -2.93
N ALA A 185 6.09 9.43 -3.37
CA ALA A 185 6.84 9.13 -4.59
C ALA A 185 6.14 9.69 -5.84
N ALA A 186 4.81 9.60 -5.92
CA ALA A 186 4.04 10.19 -7.01
C ALA A 186 4.20 11.71 -7.08
N HIS A 187 4.05 12.41 -5.96
CA HIS A 187 4.25 13.86 -5.92
C HIS A 187 5.68 14.27 -6.29
N LEU A 188 6.70 13.54 -5.82
CA LEU A 188 8.09 13.79 -6.20
C LEU A 188 8.33 13.54 -7.69
N TYR A 189 7.77 12.48 -8.25
CA TYR A 189 7.88 12.17 -9.68
C TYR A 189 7.31 13.30 -10.54
N TYR A 190 6.09 13.75 -10.26
CA TYR A 190 5.47 14.85 -11.00
C TYR A 190 6.22 16.17 -10.76
N CYS A 191 6.72 16.42 -9.55
CA CYS A 191 7.54 17.59 -9.24
C CYS A 191 8.81 17.64 -10.11
N LEU A 192 9.56 16.52 -10.22
CA LEU A 192 10.75 16.42 -11.05
C LEU A 192 10.45 16.65 -12.54
N ASN A 193 9.30 16.16 -13.04
CA ASN A 193 8.89 16.41 -14.41
C ASN A 193 8.55 17.88 -14.65
N GLN A 194 7.79 18.53 -13.74
CA GLN A 194 7.46 19.96 -13.86
C GLN A 194 8.71 20.83 -13.80
N VAL A 195 9.71 20.46 -12.98
CA VAL A 195 11.01 21.17 -12.94
C VAL A 195 11.75 21.00 -14.28
N SER A 196 11.75 19.79 -14.85
CA SER A 196 12.38 19.53 -16.15
C SER A 196 11.77 20.40 -17.25
N ASP A 197 10.46 20.36 -17.36
CA ASP A 197 9.71 21.14 -18.38
C ASP A 197 9.92 22.66 -18.15
N GLY A 198 9.96 23.09 -16.88
CA GLY A 198 10.18 24.48 -16.52
C GLY A 198 11.56 24.97 -16.90
N ILE A 199 12.62 24.16 -16.69
CA ILE A 199 14.00 24.51 -17.12
C ILE A 199 14.02 24.64 -18.65
N ASP A 200 13.40 23.71 -19.39
CA ASP A 200 13.36 23.73 -20.85
C ASP A 200 12.71 25.01 -21.38
N GLU A 201 11.61 25.47 -20.76
CA GLU A 201 10.94 26.71 -21.14
C GLU A 201 11.81 27.93 -20.82
N LEU A 202 12.44 27.98 -19.65
CA LEU A 202 13.32 29.10 -19.27
C LEU A 202 14.57 29.17 -20.17
N GLU A 203 15.16 28.04 -20.56
CA GLU A 203 16.28 28.01 -21.53
C GLU A 203 15.85 28.52 -22.89
N ARG A 204 14.63 28.20 -23.36
CA ARG A 204 14.10 28.77 -24.60
C ARG A 204 13.98 30.29 -24.53
N PHE A 205 13.47 30.79 -23.37
CA PHE A 205 13.40 32.24 -23.15
C PHE A 205 14.77 32.89 -23.33
N THR A 206 15.88 32.34 -22.78
CA THR A 206 17.21 32.95 -22.94
C THR A 206 17.74 32.97 -24.36
N THR A 207 17.09 32.22 -25.28
CA THR A 207 17.49 32.12 -26.68
C THR A 207 16.66 33.03 -27.59
N CYS A 208 15.33 33.15 -27.33
CA CYS A 208 14.40 33.86 -28.20
C CYS A 208 13.84 35.15 -27.60
N TYR A 209 14.05 35.39 -26.31
CA TYR A 209 13.52 36.53 -25.53
C TYR A 209 11.99 36.68 -25.58
N ASP A 210 11.27 35.60 -25.82
CA ASP A 210 9.82 35.59 -25.82
C ASP A 210 9.29 35.35 -24.41
N GLU A 211 8.63 36.36 -23.86
CA GLU A 211 8.06 36.35 -22.50
C GLU A 211 7.08 35.20 -22.25
N HIS A 212 6.47 34.64 -23.31
CA HIS A 212 5.62 33.48 -23.18
C HIS A 212 6.34 32.30 -22.55
N TYR A 213 7.57 32.03 -22.97
CA TYR A 213 8.39 30.96 -22.39
C TYR A 213 8.79 31.25 -20.93
N LEU A 214 9.08 32.53 -20.63
CA LEU A 214 9.39 32.97 -19.27
C LEU A 214 8.21 32.71 -18.33
N HIS A 215 6.99 33.13 -18.71
CA HIS A 215 5.78 32.94 -17.92
C HIS A 215 5.43 31.46 -17.75
N ARG A 216 5.56 30.64 -18.81
CA ARG A 216 5.35 29.19 -18.72
C ARG A 216 6.35 28.52 -17.78
N GLY A 217 7.63 28.87 -17.88
CA GLY A 217 8.66 28.34 -16.99
C GLY A 217 8.38 28.69 -15.52
N GLN A 218 8.02 29.95 -15.22
CA GLN A 218 7.62 30.39 -13.88
C GLN A 218 6.43 29.59 -13.34
N GLU A 219 5.39 29.36 -14.16
CA GLU A 219 4.21 28.63 -13.75
C GLU A 219 4.53 27.14 -13.46
N LEU A 220 5.37 26.50 -14.29
CA LEU A 220 5.84 25.13 -14.06
C LEU A 220 6.63 24.98 -12.75
N PHE A 221 7.50 25.93 -12.46
CA PHE A 221 8.22 25.99 -11.16
C PHE A 221 7.26 26.22 -9.97
N ARG A 222 6.22 27.05 -10.14
CA ARG A 222 5.19 27.28 -9.13
C ARG A 222 4.43 25.99 -8.82
N ILE A 223 4.03 25.24 -9.87
CA ILE A 223 3.36 23.94 -9.76
C ILE A 223 4.29 22.94 -9.07
N ALA A 224 5.57 22.85 -9.48
CA ALA A 224 6.57 22.01 -8.85
C ALA A 224 6.72 22.31 -7.36
N GLY A 225 6.72 23.59 -6.99
CA GLY A 225 6.73 24.02 -5.59
C GLY A 225 5.50 23.57 -4.81
N GLY A 226 4.35 23.51 -5.44
CA GLY A 226 3.11 22.92 -4.89
C GLY A 226 3.28 21.42 -4.62
N LEU A 227 3.63 20.66 -5.65
CA LEU A 227 3.83 19.20 -5.57
C LEU A 227 4.88 18.81 -4.52
N ARG A 228 5.96 19.59 -4.40
CA ARG A 228 6.96 19.39 -3.34
C ARG A 228 6.35 19.56 -1.94
N ARG A 229 5.49 20.57 -1.73
CA ARG A 229 4.78 20.74 -0.43
C ARG A 229 3.82 19.60 -0.14
N GLU A 230 3.11 19.11 -1.15
CA GLU A 230 2.24 17.93 -1.04
C GLU A 230 3.03 16.67 -0.68
N ALA A 231 4.20 16.45 -1.32
CA ALA A 231 5.11 15.37 -0.94
C ALA A 231 5.55 15.48 0.53
N GLN A 232 5.84 16.70 1.01
CA GLN A 232 6.21 16.93 2.40
C GLN A 232 5.03 16.69 3.37
N ALA A 233 3.83 17.08 3.00
CA ALA A 233 2.62 16.84 3.80
C ALA A 233 2.34 15.33 3.90
N ALA A 234 2.31 14.63 2.76
CA ALA A 234 2.13 13.18 2.73
C ALA A 234 3.19 12.40 3.54
N MET A 235 4.45 12.88 3.53
CA MET A 235 5.52 12.28 4.35
C MET A 235 5.29 12.48 5.87
N ARG A 236 4.65 13.57 6.29
CA ARG A 236 4.35 13.80 7.72
C ARG A 236 3.23 12.89 8.22
N GLU A 237 2.31 12.47 7.35
CA GLU A 237 1.21 11.57 7.68
C GLU A 237 1.68 10.11 7.87
N ILE A 238 2.82 9.76 7.27
CA ILE A 238 3.40 8.41 7.36
C ILE A 238 4.27 8.24 8.63
N LYS A 239 4.81 9.32 9.17
CA LYS A 239 5.65 9.34 10.38
C LYS A 239 4.83 9.41 11.65
#